data_f0cd244e222a226eeac82dd7c0f2df81
#
_entry.id   f0cd244e222a226eeac82dd7c0f2df81
#
_cell.length_a   1.000
_cell.length_b   1.000
_cell.length_c   1.000
_cell.angle_alpha   90.00
_cell.angle_beta   90.00
_cell.angle_gamma   90.00
#
_symmetry.space_group_name_H-M   'P 1'
#
loop_
_entity.id
_entity.type
_entity.pdbx_description
1 polymer ?
#
loop_
_entity_poly.entity_id
_entity_poly.type
_entity_poly.pdbx_seq_one_letter_code
_entity_poly.pdbx_strand_id
1 'polypeptide(L)'
;TKTDPEREMLKKFKDTPILVLINKIDILSEDEIKKIREDFSSYKTIEVSALEKNGFDKLLEELLKFTPKKEERLFDGMVEEKDLVLLVIPQDIAAPKNRIILPQVQAIRELLDRNAIVSMVKLEELPDILGILNKKPDLIVADSSVFLEVYEKIPRDVKLTSFSVLFAKLKGDIDEYVRGVEALKKINENSKILIAECCTHAPAEEDIGRIKIPNMIRKKVGQGLQVDVSSGSVFPENISDYDLIIQCGGCMLNAKNIRSRIENAKGKSIPITNYGIVIAYFKGILDKINY
;
A
#
# COMPACT_ATOMS: atom_id res chain seq x y z
N THR A 1 2.68 17.97 -37.01
CA THR A 1 2.34 17.25 -35.77
C THR A 1 2.59 18.17 -34.59
N LYS A 2 1.55 18.47 -33.83
CA LYS A 2 1.67 19.32 -32.63
C LYS A 2 2.31 18.47 -31.52
N THR A 3 3.55 18.77 -31.16
CA THR A 3 4.31 18.08 -30.10
C THR A 3 4.17 18.76 -28.72
N ASP A 4 3.42 19.86 -28.62
CA ASP A 4 3.31 20.64 -27.40
C ASP A 4 2.60 19.91 -26.24
N PRO A 5 1.46 19.21 -26.44
CA PRO A 5 0.81 18.45 -25.38
C PRO A 5 1.67 17.30 -24.84
N GLU A 6 2.37 16.60 -25.73
CA GLU A 6 3.27 15.51 -25.36
C GLU A 6 4.46 16.02 -24.55
N ARG A 7 5.05 17.15 -24.93
CA ARG A 7 6.15 17.78 -24.20
C ARG A 7 5.72 18.28 -22.81
N GLU A 8 4.51 18.83 -22.69
CA GLU A 8 3.95 19.20 -21.38
C GLU A 8 3.73 17.98 -20.48
N MET A 9 3.24 16.88 -21.06
CA MET A 9 3.05 15.63 -20.34
C MET A 9 4.37 15.08 -19.83
N LEU A 10 5.44 15.09 -20.65
CA LEU A 10 6.78 14.63 -20.26
C LEU A 10 7.35 15.40 -19.07
N LYS A 11 7.08 16.71 -18.96
CA LYS A 11 7.53 17.52 -17.82
C LYS A 11 6.93 17.08 -16.47
N LYS A 12 5.74 16.46 -16.50
CA LYS A 12 5.06 15.98 -15.28
C LYS A 12 5.65 14.67 -14.74
N PHE A 13 6.39 13.91 -15.55
CA PHE A 13 6.90 12.58 -15.22
C PHE A 13 8.42 12.52 -15.12
N LYS A 14 9.07 13.53 -14.51
CA LYS A 14 10.53 13.68 -14.45
C LYS A 14 11.28 12.46 -13.90
N ASP A 15 10.69 11.77 -12.92
CA ASP A 15 11.32 10.63 -12.23
C ASP A 15 10.76 9.27 -12.67
N THR A 16 10.09 9.24 -13.82
CA THR A 16 9.52 8.00 -14.37
C THR A 16 10.24 7.62 -15.63
N PRO A 17 10.67 6.36 -15.81
CA PRO A 17 11.17 5.89 -17.10
C PRO A 17 10.14 6.11 -18.19
N ILE A 18 10.54 6.75 -19.26
CA ILE A 18 9.65 7.12 -20.36
C ILE A 18 10.13 6.45 -21.64
N LEU A 19 9.19 5.84 -22.35
CA LEU A 19 9.37 5.30 -23.69
C LEU A 19 8.42 6.03 -24.63
N VAL A 20 8.95 6.66 -25.67
CA VAL A 20 8.18 7.40 -26.66
C VAL A 20 7.89 6.51 -27.87
N LEU A 21 6.62 6.35 -28.21
CA LEU A 21 6.19 5.59 -29.38
C LEU A 21 5.87 6.54 -30.54
N ILE A 22 6.56 6.36 -31.66
CA ILE A 22 6.23 7.01 -32.93
C ILE A 22 5.30 6.04 -33.66
N ASN A 23 4.00 6.27 -33.56
CA ASN A 23 3.00 5.41 -34.18
C ASN A 23 2.62 5.91 -35.58
N LYS A 24 1.97 5.02 -36.36
CA LYS A 24 1.51 5.27 -37.72
C LYS A 24 2.66 5.52 -38.71
N ILE A 25 3.79 4.80 -38.56
CA ILE A 25 4.92 4.92 -39.48
C ILE A 25 4.56 4.48 -40.91
N ASP A 26 3.47 3.75 -41.08
CA ASP A 26 2.90 3.33 -42.36
C ASP A 26 2.41 4.51 -43.24
N ILE A 27 2.12 5.65 -42.64
CA ILE A 27 1.65 6.86 -43.34
C ILE A 27 2.58 8.06 -43.20
N LEU A 28 3.69 7.93 -42.47
CA LEU A 28 4.68 8.98 -42.26
C LEU A 28 5.87 8.79 -43.26
N SER A 29 6.39 9.90 -43.79
CA SER A 29 7.65 9.88 -44.53
C SER A 29 8.85 9.68 -43.60
N GLU A 30 9.97 9.20 -44.13
CA GLU A 30 11.22 9.04 -43.39
C GLU A 30 11.71 10.36 -42.75
N ASP A 31 11.53 11.47 -43.45
CA ASP A 31 11.89 12.81 -42.94
C ASP A 31 11.03 13.23 -41.74
N GLU A 32 9.73 12.93 -41.76
CA GLU A 32 8.85 13.20 -40.65
C GLU A 32 9.20 12.34 -39.44
N ILE A 33 9.47 11.05 -39.63
CA ILE A 33 9.91 10.15 -38.57
C ILE A 33 11.22 10.64 -37.96
N LYS A 34 12.19 11.02 -38.79
CA LYS A 34 13.48 11.56 -38.37
C LYS A 34 13.33 12.83 -37.55
N LYS A 35 12.48 13.75 -37.98
CA LYS A 35 12.19 14.99 -37.25
C LYS A 35 11.57 14.73 -35.89
N ILE A 36 10.59 13.80 -35.80
CA ILE A 36 9.97 13.42 -34.50
C ILE A 36 11.04 12.79 -33.61
N ARG A 37 11.90 11.93 -34.12
CA ARG A 37 12.99 11.31 -33.36
C ARG A 37 13.97 12.34 -32.80
N GLU A 38 14.31 13.36 -33.59
CA GLU A 38 15.14 14.48 -33.15
C GLU A 38 14.46 15.31 -32.05
N ASP A 39 13.18 15.58 -32.21
CA ASP A 39 12.35 16.32 -31.20
C ASP A 39 12.31 15.61 -29.85
N PHE A 40 12.40 14.28 -29.81
CA PHE A 40 12.40 13.45 -28.59
C PHE A 40 13.75 12.77 -28.34
N SER A 41 14.86 13.32 -28.84
CA SER A 41 16.21 12.73 -28.75
C SER A 41 16.70 12.43 -27.32
N SER A 42 16.15 13.11 -26.31
CA SER A 42 16.43 12.85 -24.89
C SER A 42 15.74 11.61 -24.34
N TYR A 43 14.87 10.97 -25.10
CA TYR A 43 14.10 9.81 -24.72
C TYR A 43 14.37 8.62 -25.64
N LYS A 44 14.15 7.40 -25.11
CA LYS A 44 14.14 6.23 -25.99
C LYS A 44 12.88 6.27 -26.86
N THR A 45 13.06 6.21 -28.17
CA THR A 45 11.97 6.19 -29.14
C THR A 45 11.85 4.81 -29.79
N ILE A 46 10.63 4.37 -30.08
CA ILE A 46 10.32 3.16 -30.85
C ILE A 46 9.30 3.52 -31.93
N GLU A 47 9.58 3.08 -33.12
CA GLU A 47 8.72 3.24 -34.28
C GLU A 47 7.79 2.05 -34.42
N VAL A 48 6.49 2.31 -34.56
CA VAL A 48 5.47 1.27 -34.67
C VAL A 48 4.38 1.65 -35.68
N SER A 49 3.78 0.66 -36.29
CA SER A 49 2.50 0.79 -36.98
C SER A 49 1.51 -0.18 -36.33
N ALA A 50 0.51 0.37 -35.66
CA ALA A 50 -0.56 -0.43 -35.08
C ALA A 50 -1.40 -1.09 -36.16
N LEU A 51 -1.55 -0.44 -37.33
CA LEU A 51 -2.31 -0.97 -38.47
C LEU A 51 -1.61 -2.17 -39.08
N GLU A 52 -0.31 -2.05 -39.36
CA GLU A 52 0.49 -3.11 -39.97
C GLU A 52 1.11 -4.10 -39.00
N LYS A 53 0.89 -3.89 -37.69
CA LYS A 53 1.48 -4.68 -36.58
C LYS A 53 3.01 -4.73 -36.63
N ASN A 54 3.63 -3.66 -37.10
CA ASN A 54 5.09 -3.54 -37.22
C ASN A 54 5.70 -2.85 -35.98
N GLY A 55 6.91 -3.26 -35.56
CA GLY A 55 7.67 -2.68 -34.46
C GLY A 55 7.28 -3.16 -33.07
N PHE A 56 6.28 -4.06 -32.94
CA PHE A 56 5.80 -4.54 -31.64
C PHE A 56 6.79 -5.44 -30.90
N ASP A 57 7.61 -6.21 -31.61
CA ASP A 57 8.62 -7.05 -30.98
C ASP A 57 9.65 -6.19 -30.24
N LYS A 58 10.13 -5.12 -30.90
CA LYS A 58 11.03 -4.14 -30.28
C LYS A 58 10.38 -3.40 -29.10
N LEU A 59 9.10 -3.08 -29.23
CA LEU A 59 8.33 -2.47 -28.13
C LEU A 59 8.28 -3.40 -26.94
N LEU A 60 7.97 -4.68 -27.14
CA LEU A 60 7.89 -5.67 -26.07
C LEU A 60 9.25 -5.88 -25.39
N GLU A 61 10.33 -6.00 -26.18
CA GLU A 61 11.68 -6.10 -25.63
C GLU A 61 12.06 -4.90 -24.75
N GLU A 62 11.73 -3.68 -25.17
CA GLU A 62 12.01 -2.49 -24.37
C GLU A 62 11.12 -2.40 -23.13
N LEU A 63 9.84 -2.76 -23.22
CA LEU A 63 8.94 -2.81 -22.06
C LEU A 63 9.40 -3.81 -21.01
N LEU A 64 9.91 -4.98 -21.42
CA LEU A 64 10.45 -5.98 -20.50
C LEU A 64 11.64 -5.46 -19.69
N LYS A 65 12.41 -4.49 -20.19
CA LYS A 65 13.51 -3.86 -19.45
C LYS A 65 13.03 -2.99 -18.28
N PHE A 66 11.79 -2.50 -18.34
CA PHE A 66 11.16 -1.73 -17.28
C PHE A 66 10.40 -2.60 -16.27
N THR A 67 10.27 -3.90 -16.55
CA THR A 67 9.63 -4.83 -15.61
C THR A 67 10.52 -4.99 -14.39
N PRO A 68 9.98 -4.83 -13.16
CA PRO A 68 10.75 -5.06 -11.95
C PRO A 68 11.36 -6.46 -11.96
N LYS A 69 12.66 -6.58 -11.72
CA LYS A 69 13.37 -7.87 -11.71
C LYS A 69 12.92 -8.79 -10.57
N LYS A 70 12.30 -8.23 -9.54
CA LYS A 70 11.76 -8.95 -8.38
C LYS A 70 10.44 -8.29 -7.98
N GLU A 71 9.36 -9.04 -8.01
CA GLU A 71 8.12 -8.64 -7.37
C GLU A 71 8.28 -8.80 -5.85
N GLU A 72 8.12 -7.72 -5.12
CA GLU A 72 7.98 -7.77 -3.67
C GLU A 72 6.67 -8.47 -3.33
N ARG A 73 6.69 -9.38 -2.37
CA ARG A 73 5.54 -10.18 -1.97
C ARG A 73 5.22 -9.97 -0.50
N LEU A 74 3.95 -10.16 -0.12
CA LEU A 74 3.45 -9.91 1.25
C LEU A 74 4.22 -10.71 2.30
N PHE A 75 4.53 -11.97 2.01
CA PHE A 75 5.10 -12.92 2.96
C PHE A 75 6.59 -13.19 2.75
N ASP A 76 7.31 -12.32 2.02
CA ASP A 76 8.76 -12.48 1.84
C ASP A 76 9.50 -12.48 3.18
N GLY A 77 10.27 -13.55 3.44
CA GLY A 77 10.99 -13.77 4.67
C GLY A 77 10.14 -14.22 5.87
N MET A 78 8.84 -14.46 5.68
CA MET A 78 7.92 -14.84 6.76
C MET A 78 7.33 -16.22 6.61
N VAL A 79 7.09 -16.68 5.39
CA VAL A 79 6.40 -17.96 5.09
C VAL A 79 7.18 -18.73 4.05
N GLU A 80 7.38 -20.02 4.34
CA GLU A 80 8.01 -21.01 3.48
C GLU A 80 7.00 -22.03 2.95
N GLU A 81 7.44 -22.93 2.06
CA GLU A 81 6.61 -24.02 1.55
C GLU A 81 6.16 -24.93 2.71
N LYS A 82 4.89 -25.34 2.71
CA LYS A 82 4.25 -26.20 3.74
C LYS A 82 4.07 -25.56 5.12
N ASP A 83 4.41 -24.29 5.30
CA ASP A 83 4.05 -23.59 6.52
C ASP A 83 2.53 -23.55 6.68
N LEU A 84 2.07 -23.69 7.91
CA LEU A 84 0.67 -23.56 8.28
C LEU A 84 0.37 -22.11 8.66
N VAL A 85 -0.39 -21.44 7.83
CA VAL A 85 -0.81 -20.04 8.05
C VAL A 85 -2.28 -19.97 8.39
N LEU A 86 -2.60 -19.39 9.53
CA LEU A 86 -3.98 -19.18 9.96
C LEU A 86 -4.38 -17.70 9.78
N LEU A 87 -5.44 -17.48 9.02
CA LEU A 87 -6.01 -16.15 8.79
C LEU A 87 -7.22 -15.95 9.71
N VAL A 88 -7.16 -14.94 10.57
CA VAL A 88 -8.29 -14.58 11.46
C VAL A 88 -9.00 -13.37 10.88
N ILE A 89 -10.18 -13.62 10.31
CA ILE A 89 -10.94 -12.66 9.51
C ILE A 89 -12.29 -12.44 10.18
N PRO A 90 -12.55 -11.25 10.78
CA PRO A 90 -13.86 -10.94 11.30
C PRO A 90 -14.86 -10.80 10.15
N GLN A 91 -16.14 -11.00 10.47
CA GLN A 91 -17.21 -10.73 9.53
C GLN A 91 -17.35 -9.20 9.37
N ASP A 92 -16.88 -8.69 8.24
CA ASP A 92 -16.97 -7.26 7.92
C ASP A 92 -18.35 -6.95 7.29
N ILE A 93 -19.16 -6.16 7.99
CA ILE A 93 -20.48 -5.72 7.51
C ILE A 93 -20.36 -4.81 6.29
N ALA A 94 -19.25 -4.09 6.14
CA ALA A 94 -18.98 -3.21 5.01
C ALA A 94 -18.50 -3.96 3.76
N ALA A 95 -18.09 -5.23 3.90
CA ALA A 95 -17.70 -6.05 2.76
C ALA A 95 -18.92 -6.39 1.89
N PRO A 96 -18.80 -6.39 0.55
CA PRO A 96 -19.90 -6.83 -0.31
C PRO A 96 -20.33 -8.26 0.04
N LYS A 97 -21.64 -8.51 0.02
CA LYS A 97 -22.20 -9.84 0.32
C LYS A 97 -21.50 -10.93 -0.52
N ASN A 98 -21.14 -12.03 0.13
CA ASN A 98 -20.45 -13.19 -0.47
C ASN A 98 -19.02 -12.89 -0.97
N ARG A 99 -18.36 -11.85 -0.45
CA ARG A 99 -16.98 -11.51 -0.81
C ARG A 99 -16.16 -11.26 0.45
N ILE A 100 -14.88 -11.53 0.35
CA ILE A 100 -13.84 -11.04 1.26
C ILE A 100 -13.14 -9.84 0.60
N ILE A 101 -12.50 -9.00 1.40
CA ILE A 101 -11.85 -7.78 0.90
C ILE A 101 -10.55 -8.07 0.16
N LEU A 102 -10.13 -7.16 -0.72
CA LEU A 102 -8.97 -7.33 -1.57
C LEU A 102 -7.68 -7.73 -0.84
N PRO A 103 -7.31 -7.16 0.31
CA PRO A 103 -6.11 -7.58 1.05
C PRO A 103 -6.15 -9.06 1.46
N GLN A 104 -7.30 -9.55 1.87
CA GLN A 104 -7.49 -10.96 2.24
C GLN A 104 -7.34 -11.88 1.03
N VAL A 105 -7.96 -11.52 -0.11
CA VAL A 105 -7.83 -12.26 -1.37
C VAL A 105 -6.37 -12.35 -1.83
N GLN A 106 -5.65 -11.23 -1.79
CA GLN A 106 -4.24 -11.20 -2.19
C GLN A 106 -3.36 -12.04 -1.27
N ALA A 107 -3.60 -11.98 0.04
CA ALA A 107 -2.86 -12.79 1.00
C ALA A 107 -3.10 -14.31 0.77
N ILE A 108 -4.36 -14.72 0.61
CA ILE A 108 -4.70 -16.12 0.32
C ILE A 108 -4.03 -16.58 -0.97
N ARG A 109 -4.14 -15.78 -2.04
CA ARG A 109 -3.55 -16.13 -3.33
C ARG A 109 -2.05 -16.32 -3.23
N GLU A 110 -1.34 -15.40 -2.58
CA GLU A 110 0.10 -15.50 -2.43
C GLU A 110 0.53 -16.70 -1.60
N LEU A 111 -0.20 -17.01 -0.51
CA LEU A 111 0.08 -18.19 0.30
C LEU A 111 -0.09 -19.49 -0.49
N LEU A 112 -1.12 -19.59 -1.33
CA LEU A 112 -1.32 -20.73 -2.22
C LEU A 112 -0.20 -20.83 -3.27
N ASP A 113 0.24 -19.71 -3.84
CA ASP A 113 1.35 -19.67 -4.80
C ASP A 113 2.70 -20.06 -4.16
N ARG A 114 2.81 -19.98 -2.82
CA ARG A 114 3.96 -20.44 -2.03
C ARG A 114 3.85 -21.90 -1.60
N ASN A 115 2.80 -22.60 -1.96
CA ASN A 115 2.48 -23.96 -1.47
C ASN A 115 2.36 -24.02 0.08
N ALA A 116 1.93 -22.95 0.72
CA ALA A 116 1.62 -22.91 2.14
C ALA A 116 0.24 -23.54 2.41
N ILE A 117 0.05 -24.07 3.61
CA ILE A 117 -1.23 -24.59 4.08
C ILE A 117 -2.00 -23.42 4.71
N VAL A 118 -3.18 -23.11 4.19
CA VAL A 118 -3.97 -21.96 4.64
C VAL A 118 -5.27 -22.41 5.29
N SER A 119 -5.54 -21.91 6.48
CA SER A 119 -6.84 -22.04 7.13
C SER A 119 -7.39 -20.65 7.47
N MET A 120 -8.71 -20.50 7.47
CA MET A 120 -9.40 -19.24 7.76
C MET A 120 -10.48 -19.46 8.80
N VAL A 121 -10.52 -18.58 9.79
CA VAL A 121 -11.52 -18.63 10.87
C VAL A 121 -11.93 -17.23 11.31
N LYS A 122 -13.07 -17.13 11.97
CA LYS A 122 -13.43 -15.95 12.75
C LYS A 122 -12.76 -15.99 14.12
N LEU A 123 -12.77 -14.86 14.83
CA LEU A 123 -12.18 -14.74 16.15
C LEU A 123 -12.77 -15.73 17.16
N GLU A 124 -14.09 -15.97 17.08
CA GLU A 124 -14.82 -16.87 17.97
C GLU A 124 -14.37 -18.32 17.80
N GLU A 125 -14.01 -18.71 16.57
CA GLU A 125 -13.60 -20.07 16.18
C GLU A 125 -12.09 -20.33 16.41
N LEU A 126 -11.33 -19.30 16.79
CA LEU A 126 -9.88 -19.41 16.97
C LEU A 126 -9.45 -20.44 18.01
N PRO A 127 -10.07 -20.56 19.19
CA PRO A 127 -9.72 -21.60 20.15
C PRO A 127 -10.01 -23.01 19.61
N ASP A 128 -11.12 -23.20 18.89
CA ASP A 128 -11.54 -24.48 18.37
C ASP A 128 -10.55 -24.98 17.31
N ILE A 129 -10.17 -24.13 16.34
CA ILE A 129 -9.22 -24.52 15.32
C ILE A 129 -7.85 -24.84 15.92
N LEU A 130 -7.37 -24.06 16.89
CA LEU A 130 -6.10 -24.35 17.58
C LEU A 130 -6.14 -25.69 18.35
N GLY A 131 -7.31 -26.11 18.84
CA GLY A 131 -7.50 -27.42 19.47
C GLY A 131 -7.56 -28.60 18.50
N ILE A 132 -7.97 -28.37 17.26
CA ILE A 132 -8.10 -29.42 16.22
C ILE A 132 -6.75 -29.65 15.50
N LEU A 133 -5.92 -28.61 15.37
CA LEU A 133 -4.66 -28.70 14.67
C LEU A 133 -3.65 -29.57 15.40
N ASN A 134 -3.04 -30.51 14.69
CA ASN A 134 -1.97 -31.38 15.20
C ASN A 134 -0.61 -30.63 15.35
N LYS A 135 -0.45 -29.47 14.73
CA LYS A 135 0.73 -28.62 14.90
C LYS A 135 0.28 -27.15 15.08
N LYS A 136 1.10 -26.37 15.80
CA LYS A 136 0.88 -24.94 15.91
C LYS A 136 1.02 -24.27 14.55
N PRO A 137 0.24 -23.20 14.26
CA PRO A 137 0.49 -22.37 13.09
C PRO A 137 1.90 -21.77 13.13
N ASP A 138 2.55 -21.72 11.97
CA ASP A 138 3.85 -21.07 11.81
C ASP A 138 3.69 -19.54 11.78
N LEU A 139 2.53 -19.07 11.29
CA LEU A 139 2.14 -17.67 11.28
C LEU A 139 0.62 -17.52 11.44
N ILE A 140 0.21 -16.52 12.22
CA ILE A 140 -1.18 -16.07 12.26
C ILE A 140 -1.24 -14.66 11.67
N VAL A 141 -2.19 -14.43 10.77
CA VAL A 141 -2.48 -13.11 10.18
C VAL A 141 -3.87 -12.68 10.60
N ALA A 142 -3.96 -11.64 11.38
CA ALA A 142 -5.23 -11.13 11.89
C ALA A 142 -5.66 -9.83 11.19
N ASP A 143 -6.95 -9.58 11.15
CA ASP A 143 -7.43 -8.24 10.90
C ASP A 143 -7.06 -7.31 12.06
N SER A 144 -6.74 -6.05 11.74
CA SER A 144 -6.30 -5.07 12.76
C SER A 144 -7.38 -4.78 13.81
N SER A 145 -8.65 -4.97 13.49
CA SER A 145 -9.76 -4.76 14.42
C SER A 145 -9.76 -5.77 15.57
N VAL A 146 -9.37 -7.03 15.30
CA VAL A 146 -9.37 -8.14 16.28
C VAL A 146 -7.96 -8.54 16.73
N PHE A 147 -6.93 -7.78 16.38
CA PHE A 147 -5.54 -8.16 16.63
C PHE A 147 -5.21 -8.41 18.10
N LEU A 148 -5.68 -7.55 19.00
CA LEU A 148 -5.40 -7.70 20.44
C LEU A 148 -6.03 -8.97 20.98
N GLU A 149 -7.29 -9.22 20.65
CA GLU A 149 -8.04 -10.39 21.08
C GLU A 149 -7.42 -11.69 20.56
N VAL A 150 -6.88 -11.67 19.32
CA VAL A 150 -6.10 -12.79 18.77
C VAL A 150 -4.83 -12.98 19.58
N TYR A 151 -4.06 -11.91 19.83
CA TYR A 151 -2.81 -11.97 20.60
C TYR A 151 -3.03 -12.56 22.01
N GLU A 152 -4.14 -12.26 22.66
CA GLU A 152 -4.46 -12.78 24.00
C GLU A 152 -4.79 -14.29 24.00
N LYS A 153 -5.34 -14.80 22.87
CA LYS A 153 -5.81 -16.19 22.73
C LYS A 153 -4.79 -17.16 22.17
N ILE A 154 -3.69 -16.70 21.59
CA ILE A 154 -2.68 -17.55 20.92
C ILE A 154 -1.48 -17.85 21.82
N PRO A 155 -0.78 -18.98 21.59
CA PRO A 155 0.50 -19.25 22.25
C PRO A 155 1.53 -18.16 21.90
N ARG A 156 2.37 -17.80 22.88
CA ARG A 156 3.34 -16.70 22.77
C ARG A 156 4.49 -16.94 21.78
N ASP A 157 4.72 -18.18 21.44
CA ASP A 157 5.75 -18.64 20.48
C ASP A 157 5.25 -18.68 19.03
N VAL A 158 3.97 -18.42 18.79
CA VAL A 158 3.40 -18.31 17.44
C VAL A 158 3.60 -16.90 16.89
N LYS A 159 4.16 -16.79 15.68
CA LYS A 159 4.33 -15.52 15.00
C LYS A 159 2.96 -14.90 14.68
N LEU A 160 2.82 -13.60 14.89
CA LEU A 160 1.58 -12.86 14.64
C LEU A 160 1.86 -11.61 13.81
N THR A 161 1.06 -11.38 12.80
CA THR A 161 1.05 -10.14 12.01
C THR A 161 -0.39 -9.73 11.66
N SER A 162 -0.54 -8.62 10.95
CA SER A 162 -1.86 -8.20 10.46
C SER A 162 -1.82 -7.88 8.96
N PHE A 163 -2.99 -7.97 8.31
CA PHE A 163 -3.10 -7.58 6.90
C PHE A 163 -2.60 -6.16 6.66
N SER A 164 -2.95 -5.20 7.53
CA SER A 164 -2.51 -3.82 7.37
C SER A 164 -1.01 -3.62 7.49
N VAL A 165 -0.33 -4.40 8.34
CA VAL A 165 1.13 -4.38 8.49
C VAL A 165 1.81 -5.00 7.29
N LEU A 166 1.32 -6.15 6.80
CA LEU A 166 1.83 -6.78 5.58
C LEU A 166 1.75 -5.83 4.37
N PHE A 167 0.62 -5.15 4.20
CA PHE A 167 0.46 -4.18 3.12
C PHE A 167 1.28 -2.90 3.33
N ALA A 168 1.51 -2.49 4.57
CA ALA A 168 2.42 -1.39 4.89
C ALA A 168 3.87 -1.71 4.48
N LYS A 169 4.31 -2.94 4.71
CA LYS A 169 5.62 -3.45 4.26
C LYS A 169 5.69 -3.52 2.74
N LEU A 170 4.70 -4.15 2.09
CA LEU A 170 4.68 -4.36 0.65
C LEU A 170 4.68 -3.06 -0.15
N LYS A 171 3.81 -2.12 0.21
CA LYS A 171 3.56 -0.90 -0.57
C LYS A 171 4.35 0.32 -0.09
N GLY A 172 4.72 0.34 1.18
CA GLY A 172 5.35 1.49 1.83
C GLY A 172 6.78 1.25 2.27
N ASP A 173 7.09 1.83 3.41
CA ASP A 173 8.33 1.67 4.17
C ASP A 173 7.93 1.44 5.64
N ILE A 174 7.96 0.18 6.06
CA ILE A 174 7.48 -0.21 7.39
C ILE A 174 8.33 0.41 8.51
N ASP A 175 9.64 0.51 8.29
CA ASP A 175 10.55 1.10 9.28
C ASP A 175 10.29 2.59 9.45
N GLU A 176 9.96 3.30 8.36
CA GLU A 176 9.56 4.71 8.41
C GLU A 176 8.24 4.88 9.15
N TYR A 177 7.25 4.02 8.92
CA TYR A 177 5.98 4.08 9.62
C TYR A 177 6.12 3.80 11.12
N VAL A 178 6.98 2.85 11.50
CA VAL A 178 7.29 2.54 12.91
C VAL A 178 8.04 3.71 13.56
N ARG A 179 8.98 4.36 12.85
CA ARG A 179 9.62 5.58 13.35
C ARG A 179 8.62 6.73 13.47
N GLY A 180 7.77 6.90 12.45
CA GLY A 180 6.79 7.99 12.38
C GLY A 180 5.77 7.95 13.51
N VAL A 181 5.34 6.75 13.95
CA VAL A 181 4.36 6.63 15.05
C VAL A 181 4.89 7.13 16.38
N GLU A 182 6.21 7.17 16.58
CA GLU A 182 6.82 7.73 17.79
C GLU A 182 6.50 9.23 17.98
N ALA A 183 6.16 9.94 16.89
CA ALA A 183 5.71 11.32 16.98
C ALA A 183 4.46 11.49 17.86
N LEU A 184 3.63 10.44 18.00
CA LEU A 184 2.47 10.43 18.90
C LEU A 184 2.81 10.67 20.37
N LYS A 185 4.08 10.49 20.77
CA LYS A 185 4.56 10.83 22.11
C LYS A 185 4.64 12.34 22.35
N LYS A 186 4.80 13.13 21.27
CA LYS A 186 4.94 14.59 21.31
C LYS A 186 3.66 15.33 20.93
N ILE A 187 2.68 14.65 20.33
CA ILE A 187 1.39 15.21 19.95
C ILE A 187 0.62 15.63 21.21
N ASN A 188 0.03 16.81 21.14
CA ASN A 188 -0.79 17.41 22.19
C ASN A 188 -2.05 18.06 21.58
N GLU A 189 -2.89 18.70 22.37
CA GLU A 189 -4.17 19.27 21.93
C GLU A 189 -4.03 20.42 20.92
N ASN A 190 -2.87 21.08 20.83
CA ASN A 190 -2.60 22.15 19.87
C ASN A 190 -1.96 21.63 18.58
N SER A 191 -1.70 20.33 18.48
CA SER A 191 -1.09 19.72 17.31
C SER A 191 -2.10 19.56 16.17
N LYS A 192 -1.56 19.44 14.95
CA LYS A 192 -2.31 19.25 13.72
C LYS A 192 -1.93 17.97 13.02
N ILE A 193 -2.89 17.08 12.78
CA ILE A 193 -2.67 15.78 12.14
C ILE A 193 -3.38 15.73 10.79
N LEU A 194 -2.70 15.18 9.79
CA LEU A 194 -3.29 14.85 8.50
C LEU A 194 -3.61 13.35 8.42
N ILE A 195 -4.87 13.01 8.21
CA ILE A 195 -5.31 11.69 7.76
C ILE A 195 -5.26 11.67 6.23
N ALA A 196 -4.37 10.87 5.65
CA ALA A 196 -4.16 10.80 4.21
C ALA A 196 -4.79 9.52 3.64
N GLU A 197 -6.00 9.62 3.11
CA GLU A 197 -6.70 8.53 2.45
C GLU A 197 -6.33 8.43 0.96
N CYS A 198 -6.40 7.22 0.42
CA CYS A 198 -6.06 6.94 -0.98
C CYS A 198 -7.27 6.75 -1.89
N CYS A 199 -8.45 6.68 -1.33
CA CYS A 199 -9.71 6.47 -2.05
C CYS A 199 -10.76 7.51 -1.65
N THR A 200 -11.80 7.59 -2.44
CA THR A 200 -12.93 8.50 -2.24
C THR A 200 -14.20 7.73 -1.88
N HIS A 201 -14.06 6.68 -1.05
CA HIS A 201 -15.21 5.92 -0.57
C HIS A 201 -16.08 6.77 0.37
N ALA A 202 -17.36 6.50 0.41
CA ALA A 202 -18.25 7.09 1.40
C ALA A 202 -17.89 6.54 2.78
N PRO A 203 -17.64 7.40 3.80
CA PRO A 203 -17.31 6.94 5.12
C PRO A 203 -18.51 6.19 5.75
N ALA A 204 -18.23 5.04 6.37
CA ALA A 204 -19.19 4.33 7.20
C ALA A 204 -19.27 4.98 8.59
N GLU A 205 -20.32 4.68 9.37
CA GLU A 205 -20.50 5.19 10.73
C GLU A 205 -19.33 4.86 11.68
N GLU A 206 -18.55 3.82 11.36
CA GLU A 206 -17.38 3.39 12.11
C GLU A 206 -16.07 3.54 11.33
N ASP A 207 -15.93 4.58 10.53
CA ASP A 207 -14.73 4.81 9.71
C ASP A 207 -13.46 4.86 10.56
N ILE A 208 -12.46 4.04 10.17
CA ILE A 208 -11.19 3.90 10.90
C ILE A 208 -10.41 5.22 10.89
N GLY A 209 -10.28 5.84 9.72
CA GLY A 209 -9.48 7.06 9.54
C GLY A 209 -10.14 8.29 10.10
N ARG A 210 -11.43 8.47 9.84
CA ARG A 210 -12.15 9.71 10.17
C ARG A 210 -12.71 9.75 11.57
N ILE A 211 -12.94 8.56 12.19
CA ILE A 211 -13.60 8.46 13.48
C ILE A 211 -12.73 7.72 14.50
N LYS A 212 -12.34 6.47 14.24
CA LYS A 212 -11.67 5.63 15.26
C LYS A 212 -10.30 6.16 15.63
N ILE A 213 -9.42 6.44 14.65
CA ILE A 213 -8.07 6.94 14.91
C ILE A 213 -8.09 8.33 15.56
N PRO A 214 -8.82 9.33 15.05
CA PRO A 214 -8.92 10.62 15.72
C PRO A 214 -9.40 10.51 17.16
N ASN A 215 -10.41 9.69 17.43
CA ASN A 215 -10.92 9.48 18.78
C ASN A 215 -9.92 8.80 19.71
N MET A 216 -9.13 7.83 19.21
CA MET A 216 -8.05 7.21 19.98
C MET A 216 -6.99 8.24 20.38
N ILE A 217 -6.60 9.13 19.46
CA ILE A 217 -5.60 10.16 19.73
C ILE A 217 -6.16 11.20 20.70
N ARG A 218 -7.38 11.71 20.45
CA ARG A 218 -8.04 12.70 21.33
C ARG A 218 -8.24 12.22 22.75
N LYS A 219 -8.51 10.93 22.94
CA LYS A 219 -8.59 10.35 24.32
C LYS A 219 -7.28 10.49 25.08
N LYS A 220 -6.14 10.51 24.38
CA LYS A 220 -4.80 10.62 24.99
C LYS A 220 -4.37 12.07 25.17
N VAL A 221 -4.65 12.95 24.23
CA VAL A 221 -4.03 14.29 24.14
C VAL A 221 -4.99 15.44 24.41
N GLY A 222 -6.30 15.22 24.36
CA GLY A 222 -7.34 16.26 24.51
C GLY A 222 -8.19 16.47 23.27
N GLN A 223 -9.34 17.14 23.45
CA GLN A 223 -10.33 17.36 22.38
C GLN A 223 -9.94 18.49 21.41
N GLY A 224 -8.99 19.34 21.77
CA GLY A 224 -8.50 20.46 20.95
C GLY A 224 -7.71 20.04 19.73
N LEU A 225 -7.26 18.75 19.66
CA LEU A 225 -6.48 18.24 18.53
C LEU A 225 -7.19 18.46 17.18
N GLN A 226 -6.50 19.18 16.29
CA GLN A 226 -6.98 19.36 14.91
C GLN A 226 -6.63 18.14 14.06
N VAL A 227 -7.63 17.59 13.37
CA VAL A 227 -7.45 16.46 12.44
C VAL A 227 -8.10 16.82 11.11
N ASP A 228 -7.29 16.94 10.08
CA ASP A 228 -7.73 17.17 8.72
C ASP A 228 -7.69 15.87 7.92
N VAL A 229 -8.56 15.72 6.94
CA VAL A 229 -8.63 14.55 6.06
C VAL A 229 -8.41 14.97 4.62
N SER A 230 -7.45 14.32 3.96
CA SER A 230 -7.25 14.43 2.52
C SER A 230 -7.55 13.08 1.87
N SER A 231 -8.38 13.08 0.83
CA SER A 231 -8.79 11.85 0.12
C SER A 231 -8.39 11.90 -1.35
N GLY A 232 -8.08 10.72 -1.90
CA GLY A 232 -7.76 10.55 -3.31
C GLY A 232 -6.26 10.36 -3.60
N SER A 233 -5.90 10.39 -4.89
CA SER A 233 -4.53 10.12 -5.35
C SER A 233 -3.57 11.30 -5.14
N VAL A 234 -4.08 12.52 -5.07
CA VAL A 234 -3.28 13.74 -4.91
C VAL A 234 -2.91 13.91 -3.44
N PHE A 235 -1.62 14.07 -3.19
CA PHE A 235 -1.11 14.37 -1.85
C PHE A 235 -1.07 15.90 -1.65
N PRO A 236 -1.55 16.44 -0.53
CA PRO A 236 -1.60 17.89 -0.32
C PRO A 236 -0.22 18.54 -0.42
N GLU A 237 -0.15 19.75 -0.97
CA GLU A 237 1.10 20.50 -1.08
C GLU A 237 1.55 21.07 0.27
N ASN A 238 0.59 21.42 1.13
CA ASN A 238 0.81 22.06 2.42
C ASN A 238 1.04 21.09 3.59
N ILE A 239 1.64 19.90 3.33
CA ILE A 239 1.89 18.91 4.40
C ILE A 239 2.80 19.44 5.51
N SER A 240 3.58 20.49 5.25
CA SER A 240 4.44 21.13 6.26
C SER A 240 3.68 21.79 7.42
N ASP A 241 2.37 21.95 7.29
CA ASP A 241 1.50 22.50 8.34
C ASP A 241 1.11 21.45 9.40
N TYR A 242 1.51 20.19 9.22
CA TYR A 242 1.11 19.09 10.08
C TYR A 242 2.28 18.54 10.90
N ASP A 243 1.98 18.15 12.14
CA ASP A 243 2.94 17.52 13.06
C ASP A 243 3.08 16.01 12.83
N LEU A 244 2.08 15.41 12.19
CA LEU A 244 2.06 13.98 11.86
C LEU A 244 1.12 13.71 10.69
N ILE A 245 1.55 12.84 9.78
CA ILE A 245 0.72 12.30 8.71
C ILE A 245 0.39 10.84 9.04
N ILE A 246 -0.89 10.48 8.97
CA ILE A 246 -1.36 9.10 9.15
C ILE A 246 -1.98 8.63 7.84
N GLN A 247 -1.25 7.80 7.12
CA GLN A 247 -1.63 7.26 5.82
C GLN A 247 -2.57 6.05 5.99
N CYS A 248 -3.60 5.93 5.16
CA CYS A 248 -4.41 4.71 5.08
C CYS A 248 -3.62 3.54 4.45
N GLY A 249 -4.18 2.33 4.47
CA GLY A 249 -3.55 1.11 3.93
C GLY A 249 -3.22 1.15 2.42
N GLY A 250 -3.69 2.17 1.69
CA GLY A 250 -3.31 2.37 0.29
C GLY A 250 -3.79 1.27 -0.66
N CYS A 251 -4.89 0.58 -0.36
CA CYS A 251 -5.39 -0.55 -1.17
C CYS A 251 -5.62 -0.17 -2.64
N MET A 252 -6.05 1.05 -2.92
CA MET A 252 -6.34 1.56 -4.27
C MET A 252 -5.13 2.20 -4.97
N LEU A 253 -4.01 2.40 -4.30
CA LEU A 253 -2.78 2.95 -4.88
C LEU A 253 -1.73 1.86 -5.06
N ASN A 254 -0.87 2.03 -6.08
CA ASN A 254 0.31 1.19 -6.23
C ASN A 254 1.43 1.60 -5.25
N ALA A 255 2.42 0.73 -5.08
CA ALA A 255 3.55 0.96 -4.17
C ALA A 255 4.34 2.24 -4.50
N LYS A 256 4.51 2.57 -5.79
CA LYS A 256 5.22 3.79 -6.21
C LYS A 256 4.55 5.05 -5.66
N ASN A 257 3.22 5.14 -5.74
CA ASN A 257 2.48 6.30 -5.20
C ASN A 257 2.60 6.39 -3.68
N ILE A 258 2.51 5.27 -2.97
CA ILE A 258 2.65 5.24 -1.52
C ILE A 258 4.07 5.68 -1.11
N ARG A 259 5.11 5.12 -1.75
CA ARG A 259 6.51 5.48 -1.49
C ARG A 259 6.79 6.94 -1.81
N SER A 260 6.23 7.48 -2.89
CA SER A 260 6.35 8.91 -3.22
C SER A 260 5.78 9.83 -2.13
N ARG A 261 4.67 9.44 -1.48
CA ARG A 261 4.12 10.19 -0.34
C ARG A 261 5.06 10.15 0.87
N ILE A 262 5.66 8.98 1.14
CA ILE A 262 6.65 8.81 2.22
C ILE A 262 7.86 9.71 1.96
N GLU A 263 8.42 9.67 0.74
CA GLU A 263 9.58 10.49 0.37
C GLU A 263 9.26 12.00 0.43
N ASN A 264 8.07 12.41 0.04
CA ASN A 264 7.63 13.81 0.16
C ASN A 264 7.56 14.24 1.63
N ALA A 265 7.01 13.41 2.51
CA ALA A 265 6.96 13.67 3.95
C ALA A 265 8.39 13.74 4.55
N LYS A 266 9.26 12.78 4.20
CA LYS A 266 10.68 12.76 4.62
C LYS A 266 11.43 14.00 4.15
N GLY A 267 11.25 14.40 2.89
CA GLY A 267 11.89 15.59 2.32
C GLY A 267 11.51 16.90 3.04
N LYS A 268 10.34 16.92 3.67
CA LYS A 268 9.86 18.05 4.50
C LYS A 268 10.04 17.82 6.01
N SER A 269 10.69 16.72 6.40
CA SER A 269 10.91 16.32 7.80
C SER A 269 9.62 16.17 8.62
N ILE A 270 8.50 15.77 7.96
CA ILE A 270 7.23 15.52 8.62
C ILE A 270 7.12 14.02 8.92
N PRO A 271 6.89 13.63 10.19
CA PRO A 271 6.66 12.23 10.54
C PRO A 271 5.46 11.66 9.78
N ILE A 272 5.62 10.45 9.23
CA ILE A 272 4.55 9.74 8.55
C ILE A 272 4.43 8.32 9.11
N THR A 273 3.21 7.89 9.35
CA THR A 273 2.88 6.53 9.79
C THR A 273 1.63 6.04 9.06
N ASN A 274 1.13 4.84 9.39
CA ASN A 274 -0.10 4.34 8.79
C ASN A 274 -1.12 3.84 9.83
N TYR A 275 -2.34 3.58 9.37
CA TYR A 275 -3.46 3.14 10.21
C TYR A 275 -3.12 1.92 11.06
N GLY A 276 -2.54 0.88 10.45
CA GLY A 276 -2.22 -0.36 11.15
C GLY A 276 -1.20 -0.15 12.27
N ILE A 277 -0.15 0.64 12.00
CA ILE A 277 0.89 0.95 12.98
C ILE A 277 0.35 1.83 14.12
N VAL A 278 -0.50 2.83 13.81
CA VAL A 278 -1.16 3.65 14.84
C VAL A 278 -2.04 2.82 15.74
N ILE A 279 -2.85 1.92 15.17
CA ILE A 279 -3.71 1.03 15.96
C ILE A 279 -2.86 0.11 16.85
N ALA A 280 -1.80 -0.47 16.29
CA ALA A 280 -0.87 -1.33 17.04
C ALA A 280 -0.18 -0.58 18.18
N TYR A 281 0.24 0.66 17.95
CA TYR A 281 0.83 1.53 18.97
C TYR A 281 -0.14 1.79 20.14
N PHE A 282 -1.38 2.19 19.85
CA PHE A 282 -2.38 2.46 20.89
C PHE A 282 -2.82 1.21 21.65
N LYS A 283 -2.80 0.06 21.01
CA LYS A 283 -3.07 -1.25 21.63
C LYS A 283 -1.87 -1.81 22.42
N GLY A 284 -0.68 -1.17 22.37
CA GLY A 284 0.52 -1.61 23.06
C GLY A 284 1.11 -2.93 22.54
N ILE A 285 0.91 -3.21 21.25
CA ILE A 285 1.31 -4.48 20.62
C ILE A 285 2.30 -4.29 19.47
N LEU A 286 2.79 -3.07 19.26
CA LEU A 286 3.68 -2.77 18.14
C LEU A 286 4.97 -3.60 18.17
N ASP A 287 5.51 -3.85 19.36
CA ASP A 287 6.68 -4.68 19.62
C ASP A 287 6.44 -6.20 19.46
N LYS A 288 5.19 -6.60 19.24
CA LYS A 288 4.74 -8.01 19.15
C LYS A 288 4.36 -8.42 17.73
N ILE A 289 4.42 -7.48 16.80
CA ILE A 289 4.08 -7.71 15.40
C ILE A 289 5.32 -8.16 14.64
N ASN A 290 5.20 -9.26 13.90
CA ASN A 290 6.22 -9.71 12.97
C ASN A 290 6.00 -9.04 11.58
N TYR A 291 7.05 -8.47 10.99
CA TYR A 291 7.03 -7.88 9.66
C TYR A 291 8.37 -7.98 8.94
#